data_1d7442feac1f44a06026c333dcf9df03
#
_entry.id   1d7442feac1f44a06026c333dcf9df03
#
_cell.length_a   1.000
_cell.length_b   1.000
_cell.length_c   1.000
_cell.angle_alpha   90.00
_cell.angle_beta   90.00
_cell.angle_gamma   90.00
#
_symmetry.space_group_name_H-M   'P 1'
#
loop_
_entity.id
_entity.type
_entity.pdbx_description
1 polymer ?
#
loop_
_entity_poly.entity_id
_entity_poly.type
_entity_poly.pdbx_seq_one_letter_code
_entity_poly.pdbx_strand_id
1 'polypeptide(L)'
;MTRQKRAPGEKPLFWTGSSKDDLLAFPEAVIDEIGTALSVAQFGGKHPSAKPWRGEGPGVFEVVEDHRADAYRAVYTVKFQNAVYVLHAFQKKSPSGIKTALKDVSLIRRRLNEARADYEVRYAKEKK
;
A
#
# COMPACT_ATOMS: atom_id res chain seq x y z
N MET A 1 -19.46 17.62 7.19
CA MET A 1 -19.22 16.32 6.65
C MET A 1 -18.94 15.31 7.72
N THR A 2 -19.61 14.20 7.67
CA THR A 2 -19.49 13.18 8.69
C THR A 2 -18.33 12.25 8.37
N ARG A 3 -17.49 12.06 9.34
CA ARG A 3 -16.40 11.16 9.20
C ARG A 3 -16.86 9.75 9.46
N GLN A 4 -16.57 8.84 8.54
CA GLN A 4 -16.95 7.45 8.75
C GLN A 4 -16.07 6.84 9.82
N LYS A 5 -16.71 6.17 10.75
CA LYS A 5 -15.98 5.42 11.75
C LYS A 5 -15.48 4.12 11.15
N ARG A 6 -14.30 3.71 11.56
CA ARG A 6 -13.80 2.41 11.18
C ARG A 6 -14.60 1.33 11.91
N ALA A 7 -14.74 0.19 11.26
CA ALA A 7 -15.38 -0.96 11.87
C ALA A 7 -14.48 -1.53 12.97
N PRO A 8 -15.07 -2.26 13.93
CA PRO A 8 -14.24 -2.91 14.96
C PRO A 8 -13.19 -3.81 14.32
N GLY A 9 -11.97 -3.69 14.79
CA GLY A 9 -10.85 -4.47 14.25
C GLY A 9 -10.22 -3.92 12.99
N GLU A 10 -10.79 -2.86 12.43
CA GLU A 10 -10.25 -2.26 11.22
C GLU A 10 -9.14 -1.27 11.58
N LYS A 11 -7.93 -1.54 11.10
CA LYS A 11 -6.83 -0.62 11.32
C LYS A 11 -6.97 0.59 10.39
N PRO A 12 -6.46 1.75 10.81
CA PRO A 12 -6.44 2.91 9.91
C PRO A 12 -5.53 2.67 8.72
N LEU A 13 -5.84 3.36 7.63
CA LEU A 13 -5.07 3.31 6.40
C LEU A 13 -4.46 4.70 6.17
N PHE A 14 -3.14 4.74 6.08
CA PHE A 14 -2.43 5.99 5.83
C PHE A 14 -1.69 5.90 4.50
N TRP A 15 -1.40 7.05 3.93
CA TRP A 15 -0.78 7.15 2.61
C TRP A 15 0.49 7.98 2.72
N THR A 16 1.56 7.51 2.05
CA THR A 16 2.79 8.28 2.01
C THR A 16 2.90 9.01 0.68
N GLY A 17 3.46 10.22 0.73
CA GLY A 17 3.68 11.02 -0.47
C GLY A 17 2.43 11.14 -1.32
N SER A 18 2.57 10.91 -2.61
CA SER A 18 1.48 11.02 -3.58
C SER A 18 0.72 9.73 -3.79
N SER A 19 0.93 8.71 -2.95
CA SER A 19 0.41 7.37 -3.25
C SER A 19 -1.12 7.34 -3.40
N LYS A 20 -1.85 8.13 -2.62
CA LYS A 20 -3.30 8.15 -2.75
C LYS A 20 -3.74 8.76 -4.07
N ASP A 21 -3.18 9.91 -4.41
CA ASP A 21 -3.52 10.56 -5.67
C ASP A 21 -3.13 9.68 -6.86
N ASP A 22 -2.00 9.01 -6.75
CA ASP A 22 -1.56 8.12 -7.82
C ASP A 22 -2.52 6.95 -8.01
N LEU A 23 -2.99 6.36 -6.90
CA LEU A 23 -3.97 5.28 -6.99
C LEU A 23 -5.27 5.77 -7.60
N LEU A 24 -5.73 6.94 -7.19
CA LEU A 24 -7.00 7.45 -7.66
C LEU A 24 -6.99 7.83 -9.14
N ALA A 25 -5.82 7.90 -9.75
CA ALA A 25 -5.69 8.13 -11.18
C ALA A 25 -5.81 6.85 -12.01
N PHE A 26 -5.90 5.68 -11.38
CA PHE A 26 -6.05 4.41 -12.07
C PHE A 26 -7.48 4.22 -12.58
N PRO A 27 -7.71 3.26 -13.49
CA PRO A 27 -9.09 2.93 -13.87
C PRO A 27 -9.91 2.51 -12.67
N GLU A 28 -11.20 2.81 -12.71
CA GLU A 28 -12.07 2.56 -11.57
C GLU A 28 -12.06 1.10 -11.13
N ALA A 29 -12.08 0.17 -12.08
CA ALA A 29 -12.06 -1.24 -11.74
C ALA A 29 -10.78 -1.62 -10.98
N VAL A 30 -9.67 -1.00 -11.34
CA VAL A 30 -8.40 -1.26 -10.66
C VAL A 30 -8.41 -0.66 -9.26
N ILE A 31 -8.94 0.56 -9.13
CA ILE A 31 -9.08 1.20 -7.80
C ILE A 31 -9.90 0.31 -6.88
N ASP A 32 -11.00 -0.24 -7.38
CA ASP A 32 -11.87 -1.08 -6.57
C ASP A 32 -11.17 -2.32 -6.08
N GLU A 33 -10.42 -2.98 -6.96
CA GLU A 33 -9.72 -4.21 -6.57
C GLU A 33 -8.59 -3.94 -5.59
N ILE A 34 -7.82 -2.91 -5.84
CA ILE A 34 -6.74 -2.56 -4.91
C ILE A 34 -7.34 -2.11 -3.58
N GLY A 35 -8.43 -1.35 -3.63
CA GLY A 35 -9.12 -0.92 -2.41
C GLY A 35 -9.59 -2.09 -1.58
N THR A 36 -10.11 -3.14 -2.25
CA THR A 36 -10.51 -4.35 -1.54
C THR A 36 -9.32 -5.01 -0.87
N ALA A 37 -8.19 -5.10 -1.57
CA ALA A 37 -7.00 -5.71 -0.99
C ALA A 37 -6.51 -4.93 0.22
N LEU A 38 -6.55 -3.61 0.16
CA LEU A 38 -6.15 -2.78 1.30
C LEU A 38 -7.11 -2.95 2.46
N SER A 39 -8.40 -3.07 2.19
CA SER A 39 -9.39 -3.30 3.23
C SER A 39 -9.13 -4.62 3.95
N VAL A 40 -8.83 -5.67 3.19
CA VAL A 40 -8.48 -6.96 3.79
C VAL A 40 -7.27 -6.81 4.71
N ALA A 41 -6.27 -6.03 4.28
CA ALA A 41 -5.09 -5.80 5.11
C ALA A 41 -5.44 -5.05 6.38
N GLN A 42 -6.37 -4.10 6.31
CA GLN A 42 -6.80 -3.34 7.49
C GLN A 42 -7.43 -4.24 8.56
N PHE A 43 -8.01 -5.36 8.14
CA PHE A 43 -8.57 -6.32 9.08
C PHE A 43 -7.60 -7.45 9.44
N GLY A 44 -6.34 -7.31 9.06
CA GLY A 44 -5.31 -8.27 9.42
C GLY A 44 -5.15 -9.44 8.48
N GLY A 45 -5.88 -9.45 7.37
CA GLY A 45 -5.78 -10.52 6.38
C GLY A 45 -4.85 -10.17 5.23
N LYS A 46 -4.84 -11.05 4.24
CA LYS A 46 -4.06 -10.84 3.04
C LYS A 46 -4.91 -11.27 1.84
N HIS A 47 -5.15 -10.32 0.95
CA HIS A 47 -5.93 -10.57 -0.25
C HIS A 47 -5.19 -11.54 -1.17
N PRO A 48 -5.89 -12.42 -1.90
CA PRO A 48 -5.22 -13.36 -2.81
C PRO A 48 -4.31 -12.71 -3.84
N SER A 49 -4.62 -11.49 -4.25
CA SER A 49 -3.77 -10.75 -5.21
C SER A 49 -2.53 -10.13 -4.57
N ALA A 50 -2.43 -10.14 -3.26
CA ALA A 50 -1.28 -9.57 -2.56
C ALA A 50 -0.18 -10.61 -2.46
N LYS A 51 1.04 -10.19 -2.74
CA LYS A 51 2.20 -11.07 -2.61
C LYS A 51 3.36 -10.29 -2.01
N PRO A 52 4.30 -10.99 -1.40
CA PRO A 52 5.41 -10.29 -0.75
C PRO A 52 6.18 -9.42 -1.72
N TRP A 53 6.51 -8.22 -1.27
CA TRP A 53 7.45 -7.35 -1.96
C TRP A 53 8.83 -7.66 -1.44
N ARG A 54 9.76 -7.96 -2.33
CA ARG A 54 11.10 -8.38 -1.92
C ARG A 54 12.02 -7.18 -1.78
N GLY A 55 12.92 -7.27 -0.79
CA GLY A 55 13.96 -6.26 -0.61
C GLY A 55 13.77 -5.35 0.58
N GLU A 56 12.59 -5.35 1.20
CA GLU A 56 12.33 -4.47 2.34
C GLU A 56 11.98 -5.26 3.61
N GLY A 57 12.22 -6.55 3.60
CA GLY A 57 11.91 -7.40 4.74
C GLY A 57 10.45 -7.82 4.77
N PRO A 58 10.08 -8.62 5.77
CA PRO A 58 8.70 -9.11 5.88
C PRO A 58 7.73 -7.98 6.17
N GLY A 59 6.48 -8.19 5.78
CA GLY A 59 5.42 -7.23 6.07
C GLY A 59 5.20 -6.18 5.00
N VAL A 60 5.90 -6.26 3.88
CA VAL A 60 5.67 -5.38 2.73
C VAL A 60 5.12 -6.22 1.60
N PHE A 61 4.03 -5.77 1.00
CA PHE A 61 3.31 -6.52 -0.02
C PHE A 61 3.02 -5.67 -1.24
N GLU A 62 2.89 -6.32 -2.39
CA GLU A 62 2.40 -5.67 -3.59
C GLU A 62 1.10 -6.32 -4.03
N VAL A 63 0.20 -5.50 -4.54
CA VAL A 63 -1.02 -5.96 -5.19
C VAL A 63 -0.85 -5.62 -6.66
N VAL A 64 -1.04 -6.62 -7.53
CA VAL A 64 -0.92 -6.42 -8.97
C VAL A 64 -2.29 -6.68 -9.60
N GLU A 65 -2.78 -5.70 -10.37
CA GLU A 65 -4.04 -5.83 -11.07
C GLU A 65 -3.83 -5.55 -12.55
N ASP A 66 -4.21 -6.52 -13.37
CA ASP A 66 -4.14 -6.35 -14.81
C ASP A 66 -5.44 -5.74 -15.31
N HIS A 67 -5.34 -4.81 -16.25
CA HIS A 67 -6.49 -4.17 -16.82
C HIS A 67 -6.15 -3.73 -18.24
N ARG A 68 -6.82 -4.30 -19.23
CA ARG A 68 -6.66 -3.94 -20.64
C ARG A 68 -5.19 -3.90 -21.05
N ALA A 69 -4.50 -4.99 -20.78
CA ALA A 69 -3.09 -5.21 -21.15
C ALA A 69 -2.09 -4.37 -20.35
N ASP A 70 -2.55 -3.55 -19.41
CA ASP A 70 -1.66 -2.82 -18.51
C ASP A 70 -1.66 -3.47 -17.14
N ALA A 71 -0.55 -3.36 -16.43
CA ALA A 71 -0.43 -3.85 -15.07
C ALA A 71 -0.32 -2.67 -14.11
N TYR A 72 -1.16 -2.67 -13.10
CA TYR A 72 -1.19 -1.63 -12.07
C TYR A 72 -0.77 -2.24 -10.76
N ARG A 73 0.05 -1.52 -10.00
CA ARG A 73 0.57 -2.03 -8.75
C ARG A 73 0.38 -1.04 -7.62
N ALA A 74 0.15 -1.60 -6.44
CA ALA A 74 0.19 -0.83 -5.21
C ALA A 74 1.05 -1.60 -4.22
N VAL A 75 1.91 -0.88 -3.51
CA VAL A 75 2.78 -1.47 -2.48
C VAL A 75 2.37 -0.90 -1.15
N TYR A 76 2.15 -1.77 -0.17
CA TYR A 76 1.72 -1.37 1.15
C TYR A 76 2.47 -2.18 2.21
N THR A 77 2.41 -1.72 3.45
CA THR A 77 3.07 -2.43 4.53
C THR A 77 2.14 -2.63 5.72
N VAL A 78 2.29 -3.79 6.34
CA VAL A 78 1.63 -4.12 7.59
C VAL A 78 2.65 -4.33 8.72
N LYS A 79 3.86 -3.78 8.54
CA LYS A 79 4.92 -3.92 9.54
C LYS A 79 4.56 -3.30 10.88
N PHE A 80 3.65 -2.34 10.87
CA PHE A 80 3.32 -1.58 12.07
C PHE A 80 2.03 -2.11 12.64
N GLN A 81 2.02 -2.39 13.92
CA GLN A 81 0.94 -3.11 14.56
C GLN A 81 -0.42 -2.46 14.40
N ASN A 82 -0.48 -1.14 14.46
CA ASN A 82 -1.75 -0.44 14.56
C ASN A 82 -2.20 0.26 13.29
N ALA A 83 -1.52 0.09 12.17
CA ALA A 83 -1.85 0.82 10.97
C ALA A 83 -1.33 0.12 9.72
N VAL A 84 -2.00 0.39 8.60
CA VAL A 84 -1.54 -0.03 7.27
C VAL A 84 -1.11 1.23 6.54
N TYR A 85 0.03 1.19 5.90
CA TYR A 85 0.53 2.33 5.11
C TYR A 85 0.66 1.93 3.65
N VAL A 86 0.11 2.75 2.77
CA VAL A 86 0.33 2.59 1.33
C VAL A 86 1.58 3.38 0.97
N LEU A 87 2.54 2.72 0.34
CA LEU A 87 3.83 3.31 0.03
C LEU A 87 3.91 3.87 -1.38
N HIS A 88 3.29 3.18 -2.34
CA HIS A 88 3.42 3.59 -3.74
C HIS A 88 2.31 2.96 -4.56
N ALA A 89 1.86 3.66 -5.58
CA ALA A 89 0.91 3.13 -6.56
C ALA A 89 1.43 3.56 -7.93
N PHE A 90 1.60 2.61 -8.83
CA PHE A 90 2.22 2.91 -10.12
C PHE A 90 1.80 1.90 -11.17
N GLN A 91 1.87 2.33 -12.41
CA GLN A 91 1.59 1.46 -13.55
C GLN A 91 2.91 0.93 -14.06
N LYS A 92 2.97 -0.37 -14.22
CA LYS A 92 4.15 -1.00 -14.79
C LYS A 92 3.95 -1.06 -16.29
N LYS A 93 4.79 -0.35 -17.03
CA LYS A 93 4.62 -0.20 -18.46
C LYS A 93 5.45 -1.16 -19.29
N SER A 94 6.41 -1.83 -18.69
CA SER A 94 7.29 -2.70 -19.45
C SER A 94 6.57 -3.99 -19.81
N PRO A 95 6.46 -4.34 -21.09
CA PRO A 95 5.82 -5.60 -21.48
C PRO A 95 6.59 -6.81 -20.98
N SER A 96 7.89 -6.73 -20.86
CA SER A 96 8.68 -7.84 -20.35
C SER A 96 8.43 -8.06 -18.87
N GLY A 97 7.95 -7.04 -18.18
CA GLY A 97 7.34 -7.18 -16.88
C GLY A 97 8.18 -7.72 -15.76
N ILE A 98 9.44 -7.92 -15.99
CA ILE A 98 10.21 -8.70 -15.04
C ILE A 98 10.75 -7.86 -13.89
N LYS A 99 11.18 -6.65 -14.18
CA LYS A 99 11.82 -5.83 -13.16
C LYS A 99 11.07 -4.55 -12.93
N THR A 100 10.89 -4.22 -11.66
CA THR A 100 10.40 -2.90 -11.27
C THR A 100 11.54 -1.91 -11.49
N ALA A 101 11.22 -0.72 -11.99
CA ALA A 101 12.22 0.30 -12.23
C ALA A 101 12.92 0.67 -10.92
N LEU A 102 14.22 0.93 -11.01
CA LEU A 102 14.98 1.27 -9.80
C LEU A 102 14.42 2.49 -9.09
N LYS A 103 13.88 3.45 -9.83
CA LYS A 103 13.29 4.63 -9.19
C LYS A 103 12.12 4.26 -8.32
N ASP A 104 11.32 3.28 -8.72
CA ASP A 104 10.18 2.84 -7.92
C ASP A 104 10.64 2.09 -6.69
N VAL A 105 11.66 1.25 -6.84
CA VAL A 105 12.23 0.53 -5.70
C VAL A 105 12.80 1.52 -4.67
N SER A 106 13.54 2.50 -5.13
CA SER A 106 14.12 3.51 -4.23
C SER A 106 13.04 4.33 -3.54
N LEU A 107 11.99 4.69 -4.28
CA LEU A 107 10.90 5.45 -3.72
C LEU A 107 10.16 4.65 -2.65
N ILE A 108 9.92 3.38 -2.89
CA ILE A 108 9.25 2.51 -1.92
C ILE A 108 10.08 2.45 -0.64
N ARG A 109 11.40 2.28 -0.77
CA ARG A 109 12.27 2.23 0.41
C ARG A 109 12.23 3.53 1.19
N ARG A 110 12.30 4.65 0.49
CA ARG A 110 12.24 5.95 1.16
C ARG A 110 10.91 6.14 1.87
N ARG A 111 9.81 5.76 1.21
CA ARG A 111 8.48 5.92 1.80
C ARG A 111 8.23 4.97 2.96
N LEU A 112 8.86 3.80 2.94
CA LEU A 112 8.79 2.93 4.11
C LEU A 112 9.43 3.60 5.32
N ASN A 113 10.56 4.29 5.12
CA ASN A 113 11.19 5.02 6.21
C ASN A 113 10.31 6.18 6.67
N GLU A 114 9.66 6.87 5.73
CA GLU A 114 8.73 7.94 6.07
C GLU A 114 7.53 7.40 6.86
N ALA A 115 7.02 6.25 6.46
CA ALA A 115 5.92 5.62 7.17
C ALA A 115 6.31 5.24 8.59
N ARG A 116 7.52 4.73 8.77
CA ARG A 116 8.01 4.39 10.10
C ARG A 116 8.09 5.63 10.99
N ALA A 117 8.62 6.71 10.46
CA ALA A 117 8.71 7.94 11.23
C ALA A 117 7.33 8.49 11.58
N ASP A 118 6.41 8.46 10.61
CA ASP A 118 5.05 8.91 10.85
C ASP A 118 4.36 8.05 11.91
N TYR A 119 4.53 6.73 11.81
CA TYR A 119 3.93 5.82 12.77
C TYR A 119 4.44 6.09 14.19
N GLU A 120 5.73 6.33 14.32
CA GLU A 120 6.30 6.57 15.64
C GLU A 120 5.76 7.85 16.26
N VAL A 121 5.55 8.86 15.46
CA VAL A 121 4.94 10.11 15.97
C VAL A 121 3.50 9.87 16.37
N ARG A 122 2.71 9.20 15.53
CA ARG A 122 1.29 9.00 15.79
C ARG A 122 1.03 8.14 17.02
N TYR A 123 1.88 7.14 17.25
CA TYR A 123 1.63 6.15 18.28
C TYR A 123 2.64 6.23 19.44
N ALA A 124 3.35 7.34 19.56
CA ALA A 124 4.35 7.50 20.60
C ALA A 124 3.75 7.33 22.00
N LYS A 125 2.55 7.83 22.20
CA LYS A 125 1.92 7.77 23.50
C LYS A 125 1.54 6.37 23.93
N GLU A 126 1.45 5.45 22.99
CA GLU A 126 1.05 4.08 23.31
C GLU A 126 2.22 3.21 23.73
N LYS A 127 3.40 3.76 23.72
CA LYS A 127 4.61 3.00 24.07
C LYS A 127 4.96 3.03 25.54
N LYS A 128 4.14 3.59 26.34
CA LYS A 128 4.42 3.68 27.76
C LYS A 128 4.33 2.34 28.47
#